data_f70c9a1fd23a78c12c2beb9d7cb7f5ed
#
_entry.id   f70c9a1fd23a78c12c2beb9d7cb7f5ed
#
_cell.length_a   1.000
_cell.length_b   1.000
_cell.length_c   1.000
_cell.angle_alpha   90.00
_cell.angle_beta   90.00
_cell.angle_gamma   90.00
#
_symmetry.space_group_name_H-M   'P 1'
#
loop_
_entity.id
_entity.type
_entity.pdbx_description
1 polymer ?
#
loop_
_entity_poly.entity_id
_entity_poly.type
_entity_poly.pdbx_seq_one_letter_code
_entity_poly.pdbx_strand_id
1 'polypeptide(L)'
;MSRKQERMTQIKKEKLKKVITWLLILGVIFGGFFVLVYTGIQQKKPQGSDLSKQVEISEGQHVAPTTELAVTSMPPTSGPHFGQVASAGLRDEEIPDGHLVHNLEHGDIWISYNPRISEDAISQLKQFLDGKVVITPRLENEQDIVLAAWGRLDSFNIDESGLPVERIEDFIKRYKLTGPERILSPSIGI
;
A
#
# COMPACT_ATOMS: atom_id res chain seq x y z
N MET A 1 -34.73 58.26 -23.95
CA MET A 1 -34.29 56.85 -24.28
C MET A 1 -35.51 56.12 -24.80
N SER A 2 -35.44 55.36 -25.93
CA SER A 2 -36.64 54.67 -26.44
C SER A 2 -36.94 53.46 -25.55
N ARG A 3 -38.23 53.12 -25.29
CA ARG A 3 -38.68 51.92 -24.55
C ARG A 3 -38.01 50.62 -25.08
N LYS A 4 -37.70 50.60 -26.38
CA LYS A 4 -36.99 49.47 -27.01
C LYS A 4 -35.52 49.33 -26.51
N GLN A 5 -34.84 50.45 -26.30
CA GLN A 5 -33.48 50.44 -25.76
C GLN A 5 -33.41 50.00 -24.32
N GLU A 6 -34.36 50.44 -23.47
CA GLU A 6 -34.47 50.00 -22.08
C GLU A 6 -34.72 48.50 -21.95
N ARG A 7 -35.63 47.96 -22.78
CA ARG A 7 -35.89 46.50 -22.79
C ARG A 7 -34.68 45.69 -23.23
N MET A 8 -33.92 46.14 -24.21
CA MET A 8 -32.68 45.47 -24.66
C MET A 8 -31.60 45.49 -23.57
N THR A 9 -31.50 46.59 -22.82
CA THR A 9 -30.55 46.72 -21.72
C THR A 9 -30.91 45.78 -20.56
N GLN A 10 -32.18 45.67 -20.23
CA GLN A 10 -32.66 44.71 -19.21
C GLN A 10 -32.38 43.25 -19.62
N ILE A 11 -32.66 42.87 -20.87
CA ILE A 11 -32.38 41.53 -21.35
C ILE A 11 -30.89 41.22 -21.29
N LYS A 12 -29.99 42.16 -21.64
CA LYS A 12 -28.56 42.01 -21.52
C LYS A 12 -28.10 41.81 -20.08
N LYS A 13 -28.66 42.60 -19.12
CA LYS A 13 -28.36 42.47 -17.70
C LYS A 13 -28.75 41.09 -17.15
N GLU A 14 -29.96 40.61 -17.50
CA GLU A 14 -30.43 39.30 -17.04
C GLU A 14 -29.57 38.14 -17.64
N LYS A 15 -29.19 38.22 -18.92
CA LYS A 15 -28.30 37.26 -19.53
C LYS A 15 -26.90 37.28 -18.83
N LEU A 16 -26.36 38.46 -18.55
CA LEU A 16 -25.09 38.59 -17.85
C LEU A 16 -25.14 38.00 -16.43
N LYS A 17 -26.21 38.28 -15.66
CA LYS A 17 -26.42 37.66 -14.35
C LYS A 17 -26.43 36.13 -14.44
N LYS A 18 -27.17 35.56 -15.37
CA LYS A 18 -27.21 34.11 -15.59
C LYS A 18 -25.82 33.54 -15.90
N VAL A 19 -25.06 34.19 -16.78
CA VAL A 19 -23.70 33.77 -17.11
C VAL A 19 -22.79 33.80 -15.88
N ILE A 20 -22.84 34.88 -15.10
CA ILE A 20 -22.06 35.00 -13.87
C ILE A 20 -22.45 33.90 -12.86
N THR A 21 -23.76 33.64 -12.67
CA THR A 21 -24.23 32.58 -11.78
C THR A 21 -23.70 31.21 -12.22
N TRP A 22 -23.77 30.90 -13.50
CA TRP A 22 -23.24 29.63 -14.02
C TRP A 22 -21.73 29.51 -13.87
N LEU A 23 -20.98 30.60 -14.08
CA LEU A 23 -19.53 30.63 -13.86
C LEU A 23 -19.19 30.40 -12.38
N LEU A 24 -19.94 30.98 -11.44
CA LEU A 24 -19.78 30.73 -10.01
C LEU A 24 -20.07 29.28 -9.64
N ILE A 25 -21.15 28.69 -10.17
CA ILE A 25 -21.50 27.29 -9.92
C ILE A 25 -20.39 26.38 -10.47
N LEU A 26 -19.92 26.60 -11.69
CA LEU A 26 -18.81 25.85 -12.26
C LEU A 26 -17.53 25.99 -11.44
N GLY A 27 -17.21 27.20 -10.98
CA GLY A 27 -16.06 27.44 -10.10
C GLY A 27 -16.12 26.63 -8.81
N VAL A 28 -17.30 26.55 -8.17
CA VAL A 28 -17.48 25.72 -6.96
C VAL A 28 -17.34 24.23 -7.26
N ILE A 29 -17.91 23.75 -8.37
CA ILE A 29 -17.83 22.34 -8.76
C ILE A 29 -16.38 21.95 -9.06
N PHE A 30 -15.67 22.72 -9.91
CA PHE A 30 -14.28 22.43 -10.26
C PHE A 30 -13.34 22.60 -9.07
N GLY A 31 -13.56 23.61 -8.23
CA GLY A 31 -12.80 23.82 -6.99
C GLY A 31 -13.00 22.65 -6.01
N GLY A 32 -14.23 22.23 -5.79
CA GLY A 32 -14.53 21.07 -4.95
C GLY A 32 -13.92 19.77 -5.50
N PHE A 33 -14.04 19.54 -6.80
CA PHE A 33 -13.41 18.39 -7.46
C PHE A 33 -11.88 18.42 -7.33
N PHE A 34 -11.26 19.58 -7.54
CA PHE A 34 -9.82 19.74 -7.38
C PHE A 34 -9.35 19.43 -5.94
N VAL A 35 -10.08 19.93 -4.94
CA VAL A 35 -9.78 19.64 -3.53
C VAL A 35 -9.87 18.13 -3.24
N LEU A 36 -10.93 17.46 -3.71
CA LEU A 36 -11.10 16.02 -3.54
C LEU A 36 -9.96 15.22 -4.19
N VAL A 37 -9.59 15.55 -5.42
CA VAL A 37 -8.48 14.91 -6.11
C VAL A 37 -7.15 15.18 -5.39
N TYR A 38 -6.90 16.43 -5.00
CA TYR A 38 -5.68 16.80 -4.30
C TYR A 38 -5.52 16.08 -2.96
N THR A 39 -6.59 16.05 -2.14
CA THR A 39 -6.56 15.33 -0.85
C THR A 39 -6.40 13.82 -1.06
N GLY A 40 -7.07 13.24 -2.05
CA GLY A 40 -6.93 11.82 -2.39
C GLY A 40 -5.50 11.44 -2.82
N ILE A 41 -4.80 12.33 -3.55
CA ILE A 41 -3.40 12.12 -3.94
C ILE A 41 -2.48 12.22 -2.70
N GLN A 42 -2.72 13.16 -1.81
CA GLN A 42 -1.90 13.35 -0.60
C GLN A 42 -2.04 12.17 0.38
N GLN A 43 -3.23 11.60 0.52
CA GLN A 43 -3.44 10.40 1.35
C GLN A 43 -2.68 9.17 0.86
N LYS A 44 -2.37 9.10 -0.45
CA LYS A 44 -1.58 7.99 -1.02
C LYS A 44 -0.08 8.12 -0.82
N LYS A 45 0.42 9.28 -0.37
CA LYS A 45 1.84 9.48 -0.10
C LYS A 45 2.22 8.98 1.28
N PRO A 46 3.43 8.40 1.45
CA PRO A 46 3.99 8.15 2.77
C PRO A 46 4.07 9.45 3.55
N GLN A 47 3.78 9.40 4.86
CA GLN A 47 3.71 10.61 5.69
C GLN A 47 4.74 10.62 6.83
N GLY A 48 5.20 9.44 7.25
CA GLY A 48 6.19 9.28 8.31
C GLY A 48 7.63 9.31 7.81
N SER A 49 8.56 9.21 8.74
CA SER A 49 9.96 8.88 8.42
C SER A 49 10.05 7.42 8.00
N ASP A 50 10.89 7.14 7.03
CA ASP A 50 11.17 5.75 6.64
C ASP A 50 11.95 5.05 7.76
N LEU A 51 11.32 4.11 8.44
CA LEU A 51 11.90 3.31 9.51
C LEU A 51 12.49 1.99 9.01
N SER A 52 12.34 1.69 7.72
CA SER A 52 12.89 0.48 7.12
C SER A 52 14.40 0.54 6.97
N LYS A 53 15.01 -0.64 7.00
CA LYS A 53 16.42 -0.83 6.68
C LYS A 53 16.51 -1.38 5.26
N GLN A 54 17.47 -0.87 4.49
CA GLN A 54 17.88 -1.48 3.24
C GLN A 54 18.66 -2.74 3.55
N VAL A 55 18.34 -3.83 2.85
CA VAL A 55 19.02 -5.12 2.94
C VAL A 55 19.76 -5.36 1.63
N GLU A 56 20.86 -6.10 1.68
CA GLU A 56 21.57 -6.54 0.50
C GLU A 56 20.64 -7.35 -0.41
N ILE A 57 20.60 -6.98 -1.67
CA ILE A 57 19.75 -7.64 -2.67
C ILE A 57 20.60 -8.69 -3.39
N SER A 58 20.16 -9.94 -3.32
CA SER A 58 20.67 -11.03 -4.15
C SER A 58 19.81 -11.15 -5.42
N GLU A 59 20.42 -11.67 -6.48
CA GLU A 59 19.74 -11.92 -7.75
C GLU A 59 18.60 -12.95 -7.56
N GLY A 60 17.42 -12.64 -8.10
CA GLY A 60 16.26 -13.54 -8.11
C GLY A 60 16.51 -14.73 -9.04
N GLN A 61 16.26 -15.94 -8.54
CA GLN A 61 16.33 -17.15 -9.34
C GLN A 61 15.28 -18.15 -8.85
N HIS A 62 14.50 -18.70 -9.78
CA HIS A 62 13.58 -19.77 -9.44
C HIS A 62 14.34 -21.07 -9.15
N VAL A 63 14.08 -21.63 -7.99
CA VAL A 63 14.65 -22.92 -7.54
C VAL A 63 13.54 -23.90 -7.14
N ALA A 64 13.88 -25.18 -7.04
CA ALA A 64 12.90 -26.18 -6.58
C ALA A 64 12.55 -25.96 -5.10
N PRO A 65 11.31 -26.28 -4.67
CA PRO A 65 10.87 -26.10 -3.27
C PRO A 65 11.67 -26.91 -2.23
N THR A 66 12.48 -27.86 -2.68
CA THR A 66 13.39 -28.66 -1.84
C THR A 66 14.78 -28.05 -1.69
N THR A 67 15.05 -26.92 -2.35
CA THR A 67 16.36 -26.25 -2.32
C THR A 67 16.46 -25.42 -1.04
N GLU A 68 17.57 -25.55 -0.31
CA GLU A 68 17.89 -24.64 0.78
C GLU A 68 18.20 -23.25 0.22
N LEU A 69 17.55 -22.23 0.72
CA LEU A 69 17.67 -20.87 0.22
C LEU A 69 18.91 -20.19 0.83
N ALA A 70 19.81 -19.70 -0.02
CA ALA A 70 20.86 -18.79 0.40
C ALA A 70 20.26 -17.39 0.60
N VAL A 71 20.17 -16.94 1.85
CA VAL A 71 19.49 -15.70 2.23
C VAL A 71 20.48 -14.67 2.78
N THR A 72 20.21 -13.38 2.52
CA THR A 72 21.00 -12.24 3.01
C THR A 72 20.35 -11.55 4.21
N SER A 73 19.12 -11.92 4.55
CA SER A 73 18.37 -11.37 5.68
C SER A 73 17.40 -12.39 6.26
N MET A 74 16.91 -12.12 7.47
CA MET A 74 15.86 -12.89 8.13
C MET A 74 14.73 -11.97 8.59
N PRO A 75 13.52 -12.14 8.03
CA PRO A 75 13.21 -13.00 6.90
C PRO A 75 13.90 -12.58 5.59
N PRO A 76 14.00 -13.47 4.60
CA PRO A 76 14.62 -13.14 3.31
C PRO A 76 13.77 -12.15 2.53
N THR A 77 14.43 -11.21 1.85
CA THR A 77 13.74 -10.17 1.07
C THR A 77 14.09 -10.19 -0.42
N SER A 78 15.01 -11.05 -0.83
CA SER A 78 15.47 -11.20 -2.22
C SER A 78 16.25 -12.50 -2.38
N GLY A 79 16.67 -12.82 -3.58
CA GLY A 79 17.52 -13.98 -3.88
C GLY A 79 16.75 -15.17 -4.42
N PRO A 80 17.36 -16.39 -4.36
CA PRO A 80 16.69 -17.60 -4.85
C PRO A 80 15.36 -17.85 -4.15
N HIS A 81 14.34 -18.20 -4.93
CA HIS A 81 12.99 -18.41 -4.44
C HIS A 81 12.23 -19.45 -5.27
N PHE A 82 11.06 -19.87 -4.79
CA PHE A 82 10.27 -20.89 -5.45
C PHE A 82 9.45 -20.29 -6.61
N GLY A 83 9.20 -21.08 -7.65
CA GLY A 83 8.49 -20.62 -8.85
C GLY A 83 7.00 -20.35 -8.66
N GLN A 84 6.45 -20.46 -7.45
CA GLN A 84 5.04 -20.24 -7.12
C GLN A 84 4.91 -19.21 -6.00
N VAL A 85 4.05 -18.22 -6.17
CA VAL A 85 3.75 -17.21 -5.13
C VAL A 85 2.79 -17.79 -4.08
N ALA A 86 2.75 -17.18 -2.91
CA ALA A 86 1.66 -17.34 -1.96
C ALA A 86 0.46 -16.48 -2.38
N SER A 87 -0.76 -16.94 -2.09
CA SER A 87 -1.95 -16.11 -2.25
C SER A 87 -1.95 -14.94 -1.26
N ALA A 88 -2.28 -13.75 -1.75
CA ALA A 88 -2.48 -12.59 -0.88
C ALA A 88 -3.59 -12.87 0.14
N GLY A 89 -3.44 -12.30 1.32
CA GLY A 89 -4.41 -12.50 2.42
C GLY A 89 -3.76 -12.82 3.75
N LEU A 90 -4.58 -13.02 4.78
CA LEU A 90 -4.14 -13.53 6.08
C LEU A 90 -4.12 -15.06 6.02
N ARG A 91 -3.02 -15.63 6.44
CA ARG A 91 -2.79 -17.09 6.52
C ARG A 91 -2.70 -17.50 7.98
N ASP A 92 -3.22 -18.67 8.29
CA ASP A 92 -3.21 -19.22 9.65
C ASP A 92 -1.97 -20.08 9.92
N GLU A 93 -1.25 -20.46 8.86
CA GLU A 93 -0.07 -21.30 8.88
C GLU A 93 1.14 -20.57 8.30
N GLU A 94 2.33 -20.97 8.73
CA GLU A 94 3.57 -20.52 8.11
C GLU A 94 3.64 -20.98 6.67
N ILE A 95 4.07 -20.08 5.80
CA ILE A 95 4.34 -20.36 4.40
C ILE A 95 5.86 -20.39 4.22
N PRO A 96 6.42 -21.37 3.51
CA PRO A 96 7.85 -21.40 3.24
C PRO A 96 8.33 -20.09 2.60
N ASP A 97 9.40 -19.53 3.14
CA ASP A 97 9.93 -18.20 2.78
C ASP A 97 10.14 -18.04 1.26
N GLY A 98 10.48 -19.13 0.55
CA GLY A 98 10.70 -19.07 -0.90
C GLY A 98 9.48 -18.67 -1.72
N HIS A 99 8.25 -18.95 -1.27
CA HIS A 99 7.04 -18.47 -1.91
C HIS A 99 6.83 -16.97 -1.64
N LEU A 100 7.15 -16.55 -0.42
CA LEU A 100 6.99 -15.17 0.02
C LEU A 100 8.02 -14.23 -0.63
N VAL A 101 9.27 -14.68 -0.82
CA VAL A 101 10.27 -13.94 -1.61
C VAL A 101 9.79 -13.71 -3.04
N HIS A 102 9.14 -14.69 -3.67
CA HIS A 102 8.55 -14.52 -5.01
C HIS A 102 7.42 -13.46 -5.00
N ASN A 103 6.60 -13.43 -3.95
CA ASN A 103 5.63 -12.34 -3.76
C ASN A 103 6.33 -10.96 -3.73
N LEU A 104 7.44 -10.84 -2.97
CA LEU A 104 8.19 -9.58 -2.88
C LEU A 104 8.79 -9.18 -4.23
N GLU A 105 9.25 -10.13 -5.04
CA GLU A 105 9.73 -9.89 -6.41
C GLU A 105 8.63 -9.27 -7.29
N HIS A 106 7.38 -9.74 -7.14
CA HIS A 106 6.20 -9.19 -7.82
C HIS A 106 5.70 -7.88 -7.19
N GLY A 107 6.37 -7.37 -6.16
CA GLY A 107 6.03 -6.11 -5.49
C GLY A 107 4.94 -6.22 -4.44
N ASP A 108 4.67 -7.42 -3.92
CA ASP A 108 3.81 -7.59 -2.75
C ASP A 108 4.52 -7.10 -1.49
N ILE A 109 3.75 -6.90 -0.45
CA ILE A 109 4.22 -6.68 0.90
C ILE A 109 3.95 -7.95 1.71
N TRP A 110 4.95 -8.39 2.43
CA TRP A 110 4.82 -9.45 3.41
C TRP A 110 4.84 -8.87 4.82
N ILE A 111 3.75 -9.04 5.54
CA ILE A 111 3.65 -8.74 6.97
C ILE A 111 3.78 -10.06 7.71
N SER A 112 4.90 -10.31 8.33
CA SER A 112 5.10 -11.50 9.14
C SER A 112 4.97 -11.15 10.62
N TYR A 113 4.28 -11.99 11.39
CA TYR A 113 4.11 -11.79 12.82
C TYR A 113 4.58 -12.99 13.62
N ASN A 114 5.17 -12.73 14.79
CA ASN A 114 5.45 -13.82 15.72
C ASN A 114 4.13 -14.26 16.38
N PRO A 115 3.79 -15.57 16.41
CA PRO A 115 2.54 -16.08 16.98
C PRO A 115 2.30 -15.76 18.47
N ARG A 116 3.30 -15.20 19.17
CA ARG A 116 3.15 -14.75 20.56
C ARG A 116 2.29 -13.49 20.71
N ILE A 117 2.01 -12.76 19.63
CA ILE A 117 1.15 -11.57 19.69
C ILE A 117 -0.30 -11.95 19.98
N SER A 118 -1.08 -11.01 20.49
CA SER A 118 -2.49 -11.26 20.82
C SER A 118 -3.36 -11.48 19.58
N GLU A 119 -4.44 -12.24 19.73
CA GLU A 119 -5.44 -12.42 18.68
C GLU A 119 -6.06 -11.10 18.22
N ASP A 120 -6.17 -10.12 19.14
CA ASP A 120 -6.64 -8.78 18.82
C ASP A 120 -5.67 -8.06 17.86
N ALA A 121 -4.36 -8.15 18.11
CA ALA A 121 -3.34 -7.61 17.22
C ALA A 121 -3.39 -8.29 15.84
N ILE A 122 -3.52 -9.62 15.79
CA ILE A 122 -3.69 -10.36 14.52
C ILE A 122 -4.96 -9.90 13.79
N SER A 123 -6.05 -9.70 14.53
CA SER A 123 -7.30 -9.18 13.94
C SER A 123 -7.14 -7.78 13.36
N GLN A 124 -6.37 -6.91 14.02
CA GLN A 124 -6.07 -5.57 13.53
C GLN A 124 -5.23 -5.60 12.26
N LEU A 125 -4.36 -6.59 12.06
CA LEU A 125 -3.59 -6.71 10.81
C LEU A 125 -4.48 -6.89 9.57
N LYS A 126 -5.71 -7.39 9.72
CA LYS A 126 -6.65 -7.57 8.61
C LYS A 126 -7.01 -6.26 7.88
N GLN A 127 -6.87 -5.11 8.52
CA GLN A 127 -7.13 -3.82 7.88
C GLN A 127 -6.17 -3.49 6.74
N PHE A 128 -5.00 -4.14 6.70
CA PHE A 128 -3.99 -3.94 5.65
C PHE A 128 -4.16 -4.87 4.45
N LEU A 129 -5.16 -5.78 4.50
CA LEU A 129 -5.40 -6.73 3.42
C LEU A 129 -5.81 -6.02 2.13
N ASP A 130 -5.06 -6.32 1.09
CA ASP A 130 -5.44 -6.05 -0.29
C ASP A 130 -4.84 -7.18 -1.18
N GLY A 131 -5.06 -7.13 -2.48
CA GLY A 131 -4.57 -8.18 -3.38
C GLY A 131 -3.04 -8.27 -3.50
N LYS A 132 -2.27 -7.45 -2.77
CA LYS A 132 -0.81 -7.34 -2.80
C LYS A 132 -0.17 -7.36 -1.39
N VAL A 133 -0.90 -7.83 -0.39
CA VAL A 133 -0.41 -7.99 0.97
C VAL A 133 -0.63 -9.44 1.41
N VAL A 134 0.45 -10.09 1.83
CA VAL A 134 0.43 -11.43 2.45
C VAL A 134 0.74 -11.26 3.93
N ILE A 135 -0.07 -11.82 4.80
CA ILE A 135 0.12 -11.76 6.26
C ILE A 135 0.24 -13.21 6.77
N THR A 136 1.37 -13.54 7.40
CA THR A 136 1.65 -14.91 7.86
C THR A 136 2.19 -14.92 9.28
N PRO A 137 1.92 -15.96 10.08
CA PRO A 137 2.75 -16.26 11.24
C PRO A 137 4.18 -16.61 10.79
N ARG A 138 5.16 -16.36 11.65
CA ARG A 138 6.55 -16.81 11.49
C ARG A 138 7.22 -16.91 12.86
N LEU A 139 7.47 -18.13 13.31
CA LEU A 139 8.02 -18.42 14.63
C LEU A 139 9.44 -17.89 14.83
N GLU A 140 10.22 -17.84 13.73
CA GLU A 140 11.61 -17.38 13.75
C GLU A 140 11.75 -15.85 13.89
N ASN A 141 10.66 -15.09 13.85
CA ASN A 141 10.74 -13.64 14.07
C ASN A 141 11.20 -13.34 15.50
N GLU A 142 12.27 -12.57 15.64
CA GLU A 142 12.71 -12.06 16.95
C GLU A 142 11.77 -10.97 17.47
N GLN A 143 11.25 -10.13 16.58
CA GLN A 143 10.28 -9.08 16.90
C GLN A 143 8.85 -9.57 16.65
N ASP A 144 7.89 -8.84 17.22
CA ASP A 144 6.47 -9.17 17.10
C ASP A 144 5.96 -9.04 15.66
N ILE A 145 6.40 -8.01 14.96
CA ILE A 145 6.04 -7.73 13.56
C ILE A 145 7.31 -7.50 12.74
N VAL A 146 7.35 -8.08 11.55
CA VAL A 146 8.35 -7.78 10.52
C VAL A 146 7.62 -7.48 9.22
N LEU A 147 7.90 -6.32 8.66
CA LEU A 147 7.42 -5.87 7.36
C LEU A 147 8.52 -6.10 6.34
N ALA A 148 8.22 -6.81 5.27
CA ALA A 148 9.16 -7.10 4.21
C ALA A 148 8.64 -6.61 2.85
N ALA A 149 9.54 -6.04 2.07
CA ALA A 149 9.41 -5.77 0.65
C ALA A 149 10.76 -6.10 -0.01
N TRP A 150 10.84 -6.12 -1.32
CA TRP A 150 12.09 -6.44 -2.02
C TRP A 150 13.25 -5.55 -1.57
N GLY A 151 14.26 -6.14 -0.91
CA GLY A 151 15.42 -5.44 -0.38
C GLY A 151 15.14 -4.47 0.79
N ARG A 152 13.99 -4.63 1.48
CA ARG A 152 13.60 -3.77 2.60
C ARG A 152 13.00 -4.56 3.74
N LEU A 153 13.40 -4.22 4.96
CA LEU A 153 12.84 -4.74 6.20
C LEU A 153 12.55 -3.62 7.19
N ASP A 154 11.44 -3.75 7.91
CA ASP A 154 11.15 -2.99 9.10
C ASP A 154 10.63 -3.93 10.18
N SER A 155 11.21 -3.92 11.37
CA SER A 155 10.87 -4.85 12.46
C SER A 155 10.67 -4.11 13.77
N PHE A 156 9.66 -4.51 14.54
CA PHE A 156 9.34 -3.88 15.81
C PHE A 156 8.51 -4.79 16.72
N ASN A 157 8.53 -4.47 18.02
CA ASN A 157 7.61 -5.05 18.97
C ASN A 157 6.40 -4.13 19.16
N ILE A 158 5.26 -4.75 19.51
CA ILE A 158 4.04 -4.04 19.87
C ILE A 158 4.22 -3.58 21.33
N ASP A 159 4.03 -2.29 21.57
CA ASP A 159 4.13 -1.69 22.89
C ASP A 159 2.73 -1.47 23.53
N GLU A 160 2.70 -0.77 24.67
CA GLU A 160 1.45 -0.48 25.38
C GLU A 160 0.47 0.39 24.58
N SER A 161 0.94 1.12 23.57
CA SER A 161 0.08 1.91 22.67
C SER A 161 -0.63 1.06 21.62
N GLY A 162 -0.29 -0.21 21.50
CA GLY A 162 -0.86 -1.17 20.56
C GLY A 162 -0.13 -1.23 19.22
N LEU A 163 -0.81 -1.76 18.21
CA LEU A 163 -0.25 -1.93 16.87
C LEU A 163 -0.01 -0.56 16.19
N PRO A 164 1.23 -0.21 15.78
CA PRO A 164 1.52 1.07 15.16
C PRO A 164 1.03 1.13 13.70
N VAL A 165 -0.27 1.36 13.54
CA VAL A 165 -0.99 1.32 12.24
C VAL A 165 -0.35 2.24 11.21
N GLU A 166 -0.03 3.48 11.57
CA GLU A 166 0.57 4.47 10.66
C GLU A 166 1.94 4.03 10.14
N ARG A 167 2.73 3.32 10.95
CA ARG A 167 4.03 2.76 10.55
C ARG A 167 3.87 1.69 9.48
N ILE A 168 2.92 0.79 9.67
CA ILE A 168 2.63 -0.29 8.72
C ILE A 168 2.09 0.30 7.41
N GLU A 169 1.14 1.22 7.49
CA GLU A 169 0.61 1.91 6.31
C GLU A 169 1.69 2.66 5.53
N ASP A 170 2.59 3.35 6.24
CA ASP A 170 3.67 4.10 5.62
C ASP A 170 4.63 3.18 4.87
N PHE A 171 5.00 2.04 5.46
CA PHE A 171 5.80 1.01 4.80
C PHE A 171 5.11 0.48 3.53
N ILE A 172 3.82 0.13 3.62
CA ILE A 172 3.04 -0.35 2.48
C ILE A 172 3.00 0.71 1.36
N LYS A 173 2.75 1.97 1.71
CA LYS A 173 2.70 3.09 0.75
C LYS A 173 4.03 3.33 0.05
N ARG A 174 5.17 3.06 0.73
CA ARG A 174 6.52 3.23 0.15
C ARG A 174 6.90 2.10 -0.78
N TYR A 175 6.62 0.86 -0.38
CA TYR A 175 7.28 -0.30 -0.96
C TYR A 175 6.37 -1.22 -1.77
N LYS A 176 5.05 -1.08 -1.67
CA LYS A 176 4.15 -1.86 -2.52
C LYS A 176 4.38 -1.54 -4.00
N LEU A 177 4.49 -2.58 -4.80
CA LEU A 177 4.78 -2.50 -6.25
C LEU A 177 6.17 -1.91 -6.58
N THR A 178 7.17 -2.10 -5.71
CA THR A 178 8.56 -1.72 -5.97
C THR A 178 9.47 -2.90 -6.29
N GLY A 179 8.94 -4.12 -6.33
CA GLY A 179 9.69 -5.31 -6.76
C GLY A 179 10.19 -5.23 -8.20
N PRO A 180 11.24 -5.99 -8.58
CA PRO A 180 11.83 -5.97 -9.92
C PRO A 180 10.87 -6.48 -11.00
N GLU A 181 10.00 -7.44 -10.69
CA GLU A 181 8.99 -8.01 -11.59
C GLU A 181 7.58 -7.56 -11.23
N ARG A 182 7.35 -6.26 -11.18
CA ARG A 182 6.11 -5.68 -10.72
C ARG A 182 4.87 -6.19 -11.44
N ILE A 183 4.01 -6.90 -10.73
CA ILE A 183 2.72 -7.40 -11.21
C ILE A 183 1.58 -6.65 -10.50
N LEU A 184 0.66 -6.07 -11.29
CA LEU A 184 -0.44 -5.22 -10.75
C LEU A 184 -1.64 -6.05 -10.28
N SER A 185 -1.87 -7.23 -10.85
CA SER A 185 -2.97 -8.11 -10.44
C SER A 185 -2.74 -8.67 -9.03
N PRO A 186 -3.81 -9.05 -8.31
CA PRO A 186 -3.70 -9.75 -7.04
C PRO A 186 -2.86 -11.02 -7.16
N SER A 187 -2.08 -11.33 -6.11
CA SER A 187 -1.30 -12.56 -6.05
C SER A 187 -2.21 -13.73 -5.69
N ILE A 188 -2.24 -14.71 -6.57
CA ILE A 188 -3.01 -15.95 -6.44
C ILE A 188 -2.04 -17.11 -6.62
N GLY A 189 -1.88 -17.94 -5.59
CA GLY A 189 -0.94 -19.04 -5.58
C GLY A 189 -1.36 -20.09 -4.54
N ILE A 190 -0.37 -20.65 -3.83
CA ILE A 190 -0.62 -21.62 -2.75
C ILE A 190 -1.31 -20.99 -1.55
#